data_dee91411c6b2cc331b6b966822542321
#
_entry.id   dee91411c6b2cc331b6b966822542321
#
_cell.length_a   1.000
_cell.length_b   1.000
_cell.length_c   1.000
_cell.angle_alpha   90.00
_cell.angle_beta   90.00
_cell.angle_gamma   90.00
#
_symmetry.space_group_name_H-M   'P 1'
#
loop_
_entity.id
_entity.type
_entity.pdbx_description
1 polymer ?
#
loop_
_entity_poly.entity_id
_entity_poly.type
_entity_poly.pdbx_seq_one_letter_code
_entity_poly.pdbx_strand_id
1 'polypeptide(L)'
;MAYFEFITDRQIYKKVIQDLVPTAQSFVWIGTADMKDMYVDKRGESVPFLEILSDLVTKRIAVRLLYAKEPGPIFRADFDRYENLFDGLERMRCPRVHFKMIIVDGHTAFVGSANLTGAGMGAKSNFKRNFESGFILSDDKQLLSQIMNQFDGVWRGEHCSMCQRKEFCEEYSEMESDV
;
A
#
# COMPACT_ATOMS: atom_id res chain seq x y z
N MET A 1 -6.86 20.13 13.97
CA MET A 1 -6.68 21.11 12.87
C MET A 1 -6.07 20.36 11.70
N ALA A 2 -6.67 20.46 10.51
CA ALA A 2 -6.17 19.77 9.34
C ALA A 2 -4.69 20.08 9.11
N TYR A 3 -3.90 19.07 8.83
CA TYR A 3 -2.46 19.19 8.60
C TYR A 3 -2.13 18.65 7.21
N PHE A 4 -1.32 19.42 6.47
CA PHE A 4 -0.81 19.06 5.16
C PHE A 4 0.69 19.27 5.11
N GLU A 5 1.41 18.27 4.62
CA GLU A 5 2.85 18.38 4.43
C GLU A 5 3.23 17.83 3.05
N PHE A 6 3.90 18.65 2.24
CA PHE A 6 4.54 18.22 1.01
C PHE A 6 5.87 17.54 1.35
N ILE A 7 6.06 16.32 0.87
CA ILE A 7 7.27 15.53 1.12
C ILE A 7 7.83 14.96 -0.18
N THR A 8 9.15 14.75 -0.20
CA THR A 8 9.86 14.24 -1.39
C THR A 8 10.84 13.13 -1.04
N ASP A 9 11.08 12.26 -1.99
CA ASP A 9 12.20 11.30 -2.01
C ASP A 9 12.36 10.52 -0.69
N ARG A 10 13.48 10.73 -0.02
CA ARG A 10 13.83 10.09 1.26
C ARG A 10 12.86 10.42 2.40
N GLN A 11 12.19 11.57 2.33
CA GLN A 11 11.19 11.93 3.33
C GLN A 11 9.98 11.01 3.29
N ILE A 12 9.61 10.50 2.09
CA ILE A 12 8.53 9.53 1.95
C ILE A 12 8.87 8.27 2.75
N TYR A 13 10.09 7.73 2.58
CA TYR A 13 10.53 6.58 3.36
C TYR A 13 10.46 6.81 4.86
N LYS A 14 11.05 7.92 5.32
CA LYS A 14 11.12 8.22 6.76
C LYS A 14 9.74 8.44 7.35
N LYS A 15 8.97 9.37 6.78
CA LYS A 15 7.70 9.81 7.38
C LYS A 15 6.56 8.84 7.15
N VAL A 16 6.52 8.15 6.00
CA VAL A 16 5.40 7.25 5.69
C VAL A 16 5.71 5.82 6.13
N ILE A 17 6.86 5.28 5.70
CA ILE A 17 7.17 3.87 5.93
C ILE A 17 7.69 3.63 7.35
N GLN A 18 8.61 4.47 7.85
CA GLN A 18 9.22 4.26 9.17
C GLN A 18 8.40 4.87 10.32
N ASP A 19 7.81 6.04 10.11
CA ASP A 19 7.13 6.76 11.19
C ASP A 19 5.61 6.49 11.19
N LEU A 20 4.90 6.63 10.04
CA LEU A 20 3.43 6.58 10.00
C LEU A 20 2.89 5.15 10.05
N VAL A 21 3.31 4.26 9.14
CA VAL A 21 2.73 2.90 9.02
C VAL A 21 2.79 2.12 10.34
N PRO A 22 3.90 2.13 11.11
CA PRO A 22 3.98 1.39 12.36
C PRO A 22 3.09 1.94 13.50
N THR A 23 2.52 3.14 13.36
CA THR A 23 1.64 3.74 14.38
C THR A 23 0.20 3.26 14.31
N ALA A 24 -0.16 2.50 13.27
CA ALA A 24 -1.52 2.00 13.08
C ALA A 24 -2.06 1.28 14.31
N GLN A 25 -3.33 1.56 14.65
CA GLN A 25 -4.05 0.96 15.76
C GLN A 25 -5.22 0.09 15.32
N SER A 26 -5.77 0.37 14.15
CA SER A 26 -6.96 -0.31 13.63
C SER A 26 -6.73 -0.90 12.25
N PHE A 27 -6.26 -0.09 11.31
CA PHE A 27 -6.03 -0.56 9.94
C PHE A 27 -4.99 0.23 9.15
N VAL A 28 -4.42 -0.44 8.13
CA VAL A 28 -3.60 0.18 7.09
C VAL A 28 -4.11 -0.27 5.73
N TRP A 29 -4.46 0.69 4.85
CA TRP A 29 -4.80 0.42 3.46
C TRP A 29 -3.70 0.95 2.55
N ILE A 30 -3.19 0.11 1.67
CA ILE A 30 -2.10 0.43 0.76
C ILE A 30 -2.57 0.22 -0.68
N GLY A 31 -2.55 1.29 -1.47
CA GLY A 31 -2.82 1.26 -2.91
C GLY A 31 -1.56 1.58 -3.70
N THR A 32 -1.23 0.76 -4.72
CA THR A 32 -0.03 0.96 -5.53
C THR A 32 -0.18 0.35 -6.92
N ALA A 33 0.40 0.99 -7.94
CA ALA A 33 0.40 0.41 -9.28
C ALA A 33 1.46 -0.67 -9.48
N ASP A 34 2.59 -0.56 -8.79
CA ASP A 34 3.69 -1.52 -8.85
C ASP A 34 4.22 -1.80 -7.44
N MET A 35 4.54 -3.05 -7.19
CA MET A 35 5.02 -3.52 -5.90
C MET A 35 6.25 -4.41 -6.10
N LYS A 36 7.30 -4.11 -5.36
CA LYS A 36 8.56 -4.89 -5.39
C LYS A 36 9.08 -5.05 -3.98
N ASP A 37 10.06 -5.93 -3.85
CA ASP A 37 10.86 -6.04 -2.64
C ASP A 37 11.33 -4.65 -2.18
N MET A 38 11.03 -4.35 -0.93
CA MET A 38 11.50 -3.14 -0.25
C MET A 38 12.02 -3.53 1.11
N TYR A 39 13.28 -3.18 1.37
CA TYR A 39 13.91 -3.40 2.66
C TYR A 39 13.88 -2.12 3.48
N VAL A 40 13.57 -2.26 4.75
CA VAL A 40 13.42 -1.15 5.70
C VAL A 40 14.32 -1.36 6.91
N ASP A 41 14.73 -0.27 7.52
CA ASP A 41 15.43 -0.33 8.81
C ASP A 41 14.42 -0.59 9.92
N LYS A 42 14.64 -1.65 10.69
CA LYS A 42 13.90 -2.00 11.89
C LYS A 42 14.89 -2.22 13.03
N ARG A 43 15.06 -1.22 13.87
CA ARG A 43 15.99 -1.23 15.01
C ARG A 43 17.45 -1.49 14.63
N GLY A 44 17.89 -0.97 13.49
CA GLY A 44 19.26 -1.13 12.97
C GLY A 44 19.47 -2.38 12.11
N GLU A 45 18.43 -3.19 11.92
CA GLU A 45 18.46 -4.33 11.00
C GLU A 45 17.70 -4.02 9.72
N SER A 46 18.21 -4.50 8.59
CA SER A 46 17.56 -4.36 7.28
C SER A 46 16.64 -5.55 7.05
N VAL A 47 15.34 -5.32 7.13
CA VAL A 47 14.31 -6.36 6.98
C VAL A 47 13.37 -6.06 5.81
N PRO A 48 12.70 -7.05 5.19
CA PRO A 48 11.65 -6.80 4.23
C PRO A 48 10.51 -5.97 4.84
N PHE A 49 9.92 -5.06 4.08
CA PHE A 49 8.73 -4.30 4.52
C PHE A 49 7.56 -5.22 4.92
N LEU A 50 7.51 -6.39 4.33
CA LEU A 50 6.55 -7.45 4.71
C LEU A 50 6.62 -7.83 6.18
N GLU A 51 7.79 -7.70 6.83
CA GLU A 51 7.92 -7.92 8.28
C GLU A 51 7.15 -6.87 9.07
N ILE A 52 7.14 -5.61 8.61
CA ILE A 52 6.32 -4.56 9.25
C ILE A 52 4.83 -4.89 9.12
N LEU A 53 4.40 -5.37 7.95
CA LEU A 53 3.01 -5.80 7.75
C LEU A 53 2.67 -7.03 8.61
N SER A 54 3.58 -7.99 8.72
CA SER A 54 3.44 -9.16 9.59
C SER A 54 3.29 -8.77 11.07
N ASP A 55 4.08 -7.79 11.53
CA ASP A 55 3.94 -7.25 12.90
C ASP A 55 2.56 -6.61 13.13
N LEU A 56 2.03 -5.87 12.14
CA LEU A 56 0.70 -5.27 12.22
C LEU A 56 -0.39 -6.36 12.30
N VAL A 57 -0.33 -7.36 11.43
CA VAL A 57 -1.26 -8.51 11.44
C VAL A 57 -1.19 -9.25 12.78
N THR A 58 -0.01 -9.48 13.32
CA THR A 58 0.18 -10.10 14.64
C THR A 58 -0.50 -9.30 15.76
N LYS A 59 -0.52 -7.98 15.64
CA LYS A 59 -1.24 -7.07 16.55
C LYS A 59 -2.75 -6.98 16.25
N ARG A 60 -3.27 -7.76 15.31
CA ARG A 60 -4.68 -7.74 14.85
C ARG A 60 -5.10 -6.42 14.19
N ILE A 61 -4.15 -5.73 13.55
CA ILE A 61 -4.42 -4.56 12.73
C ILE A 61 -4.77 -5.04 11.33
N ALA A 62 -5.91 -4.61 10.80
CA ALA A 62 -6.35 -5.01 9.47
C ALA A 62 -5.46 -4.36 8.40
N VAL A 63 -4.93 -5.15 7.48
CA VAL A 63 -4.07 -4.63 6.40
C VAL A 63 -4.67 -5.02 5.05
N ARG A 64 -4.95 -4.02 4.21
CA ARG A 64 -5.39 -4.19 2.82
C ARG A 64 -4.34 -3.72 1.84
N LEU A 65 -4.08 -4.53 0.83
CA LEU A 65 -3.13 -4.25 -0.23
C LEU A 65 -3.81 -4.36 -1.59
N LEU A 66 -4.01 -3.22 -2.24
CA LEU A 66 -4.61 -3.09 -3.57
C LEU A 66 -3.53 -2.72 -4.59
N TYR A 67 -3.30 -3.58 -5.58
CA TYR A 67 -2.19 -3.43 -6.51
C TYR A 67 -2.58 -3.77 -7.95
N ALA A 68 -1.78 -3.29 -8.94
CA ALA A 68 -2.09 -3.53 -10.35
C ALA A 68 -1.29 -4.67 -10.97
N LYS A 69 -0.04 -4.85 -10.55
CA LYS A 69 0.88 -5.83 -11.13
C LYS A 69 1.27 -6.88 -10.12
N GLU A 70 1.26 -8.12 -10.56
CA GLU A 70 1.77 -9.23 -9.77
C GLU A 70 3.23 -8.99 -9.34
N PRO A 71 3.56 -9.16 -8.05
CA PRO A 71 4.90 -8.93 -7.57
C PRO A 71 5.89 -9.98 -8.07
N GLY A 72 7.14 -9.56 -8.23
CA GLY A 72 8.22 -10.40 -8.71
C GLY A 72 8.62 -11.52 -7.73
N PRO A 73 9.50 -12.44 -8.17
CA PRO A 73 9.88 -13.62 -7.39
C PRO A 73 10.54 -13.31 -6.05
N ILE A 74 11.30 -12.21 -5.94
CA ILE A 74 11.94 -11.82 -4.67
C ILE A 74 10.88 -11.45 -3.62
N PHE A 75 9.89 -10.65 -4.02
CA PHE A 75 8.79 -10.31 -3.12
C PHE A 75 8.02 -11.55 -2.66
N ARG A 76 7.74 -12.49 -3.58
CA ARG A 76 7.06 -13.75 -3.25
C ARG A 76 7.86 -14.59 -2.27
N ALA A 77 9.16 -14.73 -2.50
CA ALA A 77 10.05 -15.47 -1.60
C ALA A 77 10.13 -14.82 -0.20
N ASP A 78 10.11 -13.47 -0.12
CA ASP A 78 10.03 -12.77 1.15
C ASP A 78 8.65 -12.95 1.81
N PHE A 79 7.56 -12.92 1.03
CA PHE A 79 6.19 -13.15 1.53
C PHE A 79 6.03 -14.53 2.17
N ASP A 80 6.58 -15.56 1.55
CA ASP A 80 6.51 -16.96 2.03
C ASP A 80 7.18 -17.17 3.41
N ARG A 81 7.99 -16.21 3.88
CA ARG A 81 8.60 -16.26 5.21
C ARG A 81 7.64 -15.85 6.33
N TYR A 82 6.53 -15.21 6.01
CA TYR A 82 5.60 -14.63 6.98
C TYR A 82 4.24 -15.32 6.86
N GLU A 83 4.11 -16.51 7.46
CA GLU A 83 2.91 -17.36 7.35
C GLU A 83 1.62 -16.62 7.74
N ASN A 84 1.68 -15.72 8.74
CA ASN A 84 0.53 -14.95 9.17
C ASN A 84 -0.01 -13.94 8.13
N LEU A 85 0.77 -13.63 7.08
CA LEU A 85 0.31 -12.79 5.98
C LEU A 85 -0.60 -13.54 5.00
N PHE A 86 -0.58 -14.88 4.97
CA PHE A 86 -1.45 -15.65 4.07
C PHE A 86 -2.93 -15.39 4.40
N ASP A 87 -3.28 -15.43 5.68
CA ASP A 87 -4.65 -15.24 6.15
C ASP A 87 -4.93 -13.82 6.66
N GLY A 88 -3.89 -13.10 7.08
CA GLY A 88 -4.03 -11.81 7.75
C GLY A 88 -3.83 -10.58 6.88
N LEU A 89 -3.27 -10.73 5.66
CA LEU A 89 -3.13 -9.65 4.69
C LEU A 89 -4.19 -9.80 3.60
N GLU A 90 -5.21 -8.93 3.62
CA GLU A 90 -6.19 -8.85 2.56
C GLU A 90 -5.52 -8.29 1.29
N ARG A 91 -5.58 -9.01 0.18
CA ARG A 91 -4.94 -8.62 -1.09
C ARG A 91 -5.94 -8.64 -2.24
N MET A 92 -5.88 -7.63 -3.08
CA MET A 92 -6.68 -7.56 -4.29
C MET A 92 -5.86 -7.01 -5.45
N ARG A 93 -5.90 -7.67 -6.59
CA ARG A 93 -5.27 -7.22 -7.82
C ARG A 93 -6.30 -6.58 -8.76
N CYS A 94 -6.11 -5.31 -9.09
CA CYS A 94 -6.90 -4.63 -10.11
C CYS A 94 -5.97 -3.97 -11.15
N PRO A 95 -5.95 -4.43 -12.41
CA PRO A 95 -5.06 -3.92 -13.47
C PRO A 95 -5.24 -2.44 -13.82
N ARG A 96 -6.30 -1.80 -13.32
CA ARG A 96 -6.60 -0.38 -13.52
C ARG A 96 -6.05 0.52 -12.40
N VAL A 97 -5.59 -0.06 -11.29
CA VAL A 97 -5.04 0.72 -10.19
C VAL A 97 -3.76 1.44 -10.64
N HIS A 98 -3.77 2.76 -10.50
CA HIS A 98 -2.59 3.58 -10.79
C HIS A 98 -2.35 4.65 -9.71
N PHE A 99 -3.23 4.79 -8.75
CA PHE A 99 -2.99 5.63 -7.57
C PHE A 99 -1.91 5.03 -6.66
N LYS A 100 -1.26 5.87 -5.88
CA LYS A 100 -0.31 5.49 -4.85
C LYS A 100 -0.73 6.20 -3.59
N MET A 101 -1.25 5.43 -2.63
CA MET A 101 -1.75 5.96 -1.37
C MET A 101 -1.53 4.97 -0.24
N ILE A 102 -1.32 5.50 0.95
CA ILE A 102 -1.29 4.74 2.20
C ILE A 102 -2.19 5.45 3.18
N ILE A 103 -3.17 4.75 3.73
CA ILE A 103 -4.16 5.28 4.66
C ILE A 103 -3.99 4.55 5.99
N VAL A 104 -3.85 5.30 7.08
CA VAL A 104 -3.67 4.75 8.43
C VAL A 104 -4.84 5.22 9.29
N ASP A 105 -5.61 4.27 9.81
CA ASP A 105 -6.71 4.44 10.75
C ASP A 105 -7.81 5.44 10.31
N GLY A 106 -7.82 5.84 9.04
CA GLY A 106 -8.72 6.88 8.53
C GLY A 106 -8.45 8.29 9.04
N HIS A 107 -7.35 8.48 9.77
CA HIS A 107 -6.94 9.77 10.34
C HIS A 107 -5.79 10.43 9.58
N THR A 108 -4.95 9.62 8.94
CA THR A 108 -3.80 10.10 8.18
C THR A 108 -3.69 9.34 6.86
N ALA A 109 -3.38 10.06 5.79
CA ALA A 109 -3.09 9.47 4.50
C ALA A 109 -1.85 10.09 3.86
N PHE A 110 -1.11 9.26 3.15
CA PHE A 110 -0.14 9.67 2.14
C PHE A 110 -0.74 9.46 0.75
N VAL A 111 -0.63 10.45 -0.13
CA VAL A 111 -0.97 10.35 -1.55
C VAL A 111 0.16 10.98 -2.36
N GLY A 112 0.66 10.25 -3.37
CA GLY A 112 1.78 10.74 -4.15
C GLY A 112 2.08 9.94 -5.40
N SER A 113 3.30 10.11 -5.91
CA SER A 113 3.79 9.43 -7.10
C SER A 113 4.47 8.09 -6.81
N ALA A 114 4.89 7.84 -5.57
CA ALA A 114 5.74 6.74 -5.16
C ALA A 114 5.02 5.38 -5.13
N ASN A 115 5.42 4.47 -6.02
CA ASN A 115 5.00 3.07 -5.92
C ASN A 115 5.63 2.37 -4.70
N LEU A 116 5.02 1.28 -4.24
CA LEU A 116 5.50 0.47 -3.12
C LEU A 116 6.74 -0.35 -3.54
N THR A 117 7.82 0.35 -3.77
CA THR A 117 9.13 -0.20 -4.17
C THR A 117 10.24 0.49 -3.40
N GLY A 118 11.38 -0.17 -3.23
CA GLY A 118 12.52 0.45 -2.54
C GLY A 118 13.04 1.72 -3.21
N ALA A 119 12.93 1.83 -4.55
CA ALA A 119 13.29 3.03 -5.28
C ALA A 119 12.21 4.13 -5.16
N GLY A 120 10.94 3.75 -5.31
CA GLY A 120 9.79 4.67 -5.24
C GLY A 120 9.64 5.27 -3.85
N MET A 121 9.56 4.44 -2.82
CA MET A 121 9.41 4.93 -1.43
C MET A 121 10.67 5.60 -0.86
N GLY A 122 11.77 5.71 -1.63
CA GLY A 122 12.97 6.40 -1.17
C GLY A 122 13.84 5.59 -0.18
N ALA A 123 13.62 4.29 -0.05
CA ALA A 123 14.41 3.41 0.81
C ALA A 123 15.84 3.21 0.29
N LYS A 124 16.04 3.23 -1.03
CA LYS A 124 17.36 3.09 -1.67
C LYS A 124 18.23 4.34 -1.50
N SER A 125 19.53 4.20 -1.77
CA SER A 125 20.48 5.29 -1.73
C SER A 125 20.14 6.40 -2.72
N ASN A 126 20.76 7.59 -2.55
CA ASN A 126 20.54 8.76 -3.40
C ASN A 126 20.72 8.48 -4.91
N PHE A 127 21.60 7.55 -5.26
CA PHE A 127 21.92 7.23 -6.66
C PHE A 127 20.98 6.16 -7.26
N LYS A 128 20.14 5.52 -6.45
CA LYS A 128 19.28 4.39 -6.85
C LYS A 128 17.80 4.61 -6.61
N ARG A 129 17.43 5.67 -5.89
CA ARG A 129 16.02 6.02 -5.66
C ARG A 129 15.48 6.89 -6.78
N ASN A 130 14.19 6.84 -6.99
CA ASN A 130 13.48 7.76 -7.87
C ASN A 130 13.37 9.16 -7.22
N PHE A 131 13.11 10.17 -8.05
CA PHE A 131 12.56 11.45 -7.61
C PHE A 131 11.04 11.31 -7.52
N GLU A 132 10.53 11.35 -6.31
CA GLU A 132 9.11 11.17 -6.03
C GLU A 132 8.64 12.28 -5.09
N SER A 133 7.33 12.56 -5.15
CA SER A 133 6.72 13.54 -4.27
C SER A 133 5.31 13.13 -3.86
N GLY A 134 4.81 13.74 -2.80
CA GLY A 134 3.46 13.51 -2.34
C GLY A 134 3.12 14.39 -1.16
N PHE A 135 1.92 14.16 -0.63
CA PHE A 135 1.42 14.86 0.54
C PHE A 135 1.07 13.86 1.63
N ILE A 136 1.44 14.19 2.87
CA ILE A 136 0.81 13.63 4.05
C ILE A 136 -0.28 14.61 4.46
N LEU A 137 -1.47 14.08 4.74
CA LEU A 137 -2.59 14.85 5.27
C LEU A 137 -3.16 14.15 6.49
N SER A 138 -3.57 14.94 7.49
CA SER A 138 -4.19 14.43 8.71
C SER A 138 -5.33 15.32 9.14
N ASP A 139 -6.33 14.74 9.82
CA ASP A 139 -7.45 15.44 10.46
C ASP A 139 -8.37 16.25 9.52
N ASP A 140 -8.27 16.08 8.21
CA ASP A 140 -9.25 16.57 7.25
C ASP A 140 -10.25 15.46 6.93
N LYS A 141 -11.34 15.39 7.69
CA LYS A 141 -12.33 14.30 7.57
C LYS A 141 -12.96 14.24 6.17
N GLN A 142 -13.17 15.38 5.52
CA GLN A 142 -13.81 15.43 4.21
C GLN A 142 -12.86 14.86 3.14
N LEU A 143 -11.61 15.29 3.13
CA LEU A 143 -10.63 14.83 2.15
C LEU A 143 -10.22 13.37 2.41
N LEU A 144 -10.03 12.99 3.67
CA LEU A 144 -9.76 11.59 4.04
C LEU A 144 -10.89 10.66 3.58
N SER A 145 -12.17 11.07 3.76
CA SER A 145 -13.31 10.31 3.27
C SER A 145 -13.27 10.15 1.74
N GLN A 146 -12.89 11.18 0.99
CA GLN A 146 -12.77 11.09 -0.47
C GLN A 146 -11.67 10.10 -0.89
N ILE A 147 -10.51 10.15 -0.21
CA ILE A 147 -9.39 9.24 -0.47
C ILE A 147 -9.77 7.79 -0.15
N MET A 148 -10.43 7.57 0.99
CA MET A 148 -10.91 6.26 1.40
C MET A 148 -11.97 5.72 0.43
N ASN A 149 -12.92 6.55 0.00
CA ASN A 149 -13.95 6.16 -0.96
C ASN A 149 -13.34 5.77 -2.32
N GLN A 150 -12.30 6.46 -2.77
CA GLN A 150 -11.59 6.08 -3.99
C GLN A 150 -10.94 4.70 -3.88
N PHE A 151 -10.31 4.39 -2.75
CA PHE A 151 -9.74 3.07 -2.49
C PHE A 151 -10.84 2.00 -2.40
N ASP A 152 -11.84 2.24 -1.54
CA ASP A 152 -12.88 1.28 -1.19
C ASP A 152 -13.83 0.99 -2.38
N GLY A 153 -14.12 1.99 -3.22
CA GLY A 153 -14.91 1.80 -4.43
C GLY A 153 -14.24 0.82 -5.41
N VAL A 154 -12.89 0.90 -5.54
CA VAL A 154 -12.14 -0.09 -6.33
C VAL A 154 -12.11 -1.44 -5.62
N TRP A 155 -11.86 -1.44 -4.31
CA TRP A 155 -11.82 -2.65 -3.48
C TRP A 155 -13.12 -3.44 -3.54
N ARG A 156 -14.26 -2.79 -3.50
CA ARG A 156 -15.59 -3.42 -3.58
C ARG A 156 -16.06 -3.72 -5.01
N GLY A 157 -15.24 -3.45 -6.01
CA GLY A 157 -15.58 -3.75 -7.39
C GLY A 157 -16.69 -2.88 -8.01
N GLU A 158 -16.94 -1.67 -7.48
CA GLU A 158 -18.01 -0.77 -7.98
C GLU A 158 -17.91 -0.47 -9.48
N HIS A 159 -16.71 -0.60 -10.05
CA HIS A 159 -16.45 -0.34 -11.47
C HIS A 159 -16.27 -1.61 -12.31
N CYS A 160 -16.51 -2.81 -11.76
CA CYS A 160 -16.22 -4.07 -12.44
C CYS A 160 -17.22 -4.41 -13.53
N SER A 161 -18.51 -4.13 -13.35
CA SER A 161 -19.57 -4.47 -14.33
C SER A 161 -19.30 -3.92 -15.72
N MET A 162 -18.79 -2.69 -15.84
CA MET A 162 -18.49 -1.99 -17.09
C MET A 162 -16.99 -2.01 -17.45
N CYS A 163 -16.19 -2.79 -16.74
CA CYS A 163 -14.74 -2.80 -16.94
C CYS A 163 -14.34 -3.44 -18.26
N GLN A 164 -13.52 -2.74 -19.05
CA GLN A 164 -12.99 -3.25 -20.33
C GLN A 164 -11.63 -3.97 -20.18
N ARG A 165 -11.18 -4.23 -18.95
CA ARG A 165 -9.93 -4.92 -18.64
C ARG A 165 -10.15 -6.21 -17.85
N LYS A 166 -11.32 -6.80 -17.96
CA LYS A 166 -11.72 -8.04 -17.28
C LYS A 166 -10.78 -9.21 -17.61
N GLU A 167 -10.35 -9.31 -18.87
CA GLU A 167 -9.41 -10.34 -19.35
C GLU A 167 -8.06 -10.38 -18.62
N PHE A 168 -7.68 -9.26 -17.94
CA PHE A 168 -6.46 -9.15 -17.16
C PHE A 168 -6.72 -9.20 -15.64
N CYS A 169 -7.96 -9.47 -15.23
CA CYS A 169 -8.40 -9.40 -13.84
C CYS A 169 -8.77 -10.79 -13.34
N GLU A 170 -7.93 -11.40 -12.52
CA GLU A 170 -8.17 -12.72 -11.91
C GLU A 170 -9.38 -12.70 -10.98
N GLU A 171 -9.51 -11.66 -10.17
CA GLU A 171 -10.64 -11.47 -9.24
C GLU A 171 -12.01 -11.47 -9.95
N TYR A 172 -12.07 -11.00 -11.21
CA TYR A 172 -13.31 -11.00 -11.96
C TYR A 172 -13.72 -12.39 -12.43
N SER A 173 -12.76 -13.24 -12.79
CA SER A 173 -13.02 -14.62 -13.22
C SER A 173 -13.51 -15.50 -12.07
N GLU A 174 -13.08 -15.22 -10.84
CA GLU A 174 -13.57 -15.90 -9.65
C GLU A 174 -15.01 -15.51 -9.32
N MET A 175 -15.37 -14.22 -9.44
CA MET A 175 -16.75 -13.74 -9.22
C MET A 175 -17.76 -14.33 -10.21
N GLU A 176 -17.37 -14.64 -11.47
CA GLU A 176 -18.26 -15.27 -12.46
C GLU A 176 -18.43 -16.78 -12.19
N SER A 177 -17.51 -17.43 -11.50
CA SER A 177 -17.60 -18.86 -11.22
C SER A 177 -18.53 -19.21 -10.04
N ASP A 178 -18.92 -18.21 -9.23
CA ASP A 178 -19.81 -18.36 -8.07
C ASP A 178 -21.29 -18.06 -8.38
N VAL A 179 -21.66 -17.86 -9.66
CA VAL A 179 -23.03 -17.64 -10.15
C VAL A 179 -23.46 -18.81 -11.03
#